data_fe323cb9b00833f3f58be6bf87b54ec1
#
_entry.id   fe323cb9b00833f3f58be6bf87b54ec1
#
_cell.length_a   1.000
_cell.length_b   1.000
_cell.length_c   1.000
_cell.angle_alpha   90.00
_cell.angle_beta   90.00
_cell.angle_gamma   90.00
#
_symmetry.space_group_name_H-M   'P 1'
#
loop_
_entity.id
_entity.type
_entity.pdbx_description
1 polymer ?
#
loop_
_entity_poly.entity_id
_entity_poly.type
_entity_poly.pdbx_seq_one_letter_code
_entity_poly.pdbx_strand_id
1 'polypeptide(L)'
;MRKLLLCAAALLACGVGPAQAADLRDAWLAARQQHPGMAAAAAERAAGDARRLQAERIWNPTVAAQASAGAMGSRTSAQGAAFSLPGSAPVAGVGFETSVHSGPGTRWGIEARMPLYSPERSAQERQLRLSADLSELQAASLQQQLMLQTAERYFAAVLAEQQHALLVRQQQATDRALQEARDRFTAGDTPITDVREAEAQALATAAQAEAASVDLQIARRALAQTTGWDPAAPQTLRPPAAVSALAETMGAASALGPVTSWLDGAAHENLQLRTQAQLVAVAAQEAAKAAQGASTKVDLVGQAGAEHLSGSGRWGSASNAARQFMVGVQIQVPLYTGGQQDARAQELLRLQDKAQANLDSARLEVAQQVHATWLQLQAGVARAHALEAALKAAQARLDATQLGRQVGDRTTLELLRATNDALQAESQLLAHRARMAQARLQLLALAGRLDESALQAATDAGTPVSPSLPPSS
;
A
#
# COMPACT_ATOMS: atom_id res chain seq x y z
N MET A 1 -46.57 -11.07 30.94
CA MET A 1 -46.19 -9.66 30.75
C MET A 1 -45.09 -9.19 31.74
N ARG A 2 -44.08 -10.01 32.07
CA ARG A 2 -43.02 -9.63 33.03
C ARG A 2 -41.62 -9.96 32.56
N LYS A 3 -41.41 -10.35 31.28
CA LYS A 3 -40.12 -10.67 30.66
C LYS A 3 -39.68 -9.73 29.51
N LEU A 4 -40.45 -8.64 29.25
CA LEU A 4 -40.15 -7.65 28.18
C LEU A 4 -39.59 -6.33 28.69
N LEU A 5 -39.43 -6.15 30.01
CA LEU A 5 -38.92 -4.92 30.62
C LEU A 5 -37.45 -4.96 31.07
N LEU A 6 -36.78 -6.08 30.88
CA LEU A 6 -35.34 -6.26 31.26
C LEU A 6 -34.37 -6.09 30.10
N CYS A 7 -34.80 -6.00 28.84
CA CYS A 7 -33.90 -5.76 27.67
C CYS A 7 -33.74 -4.29 27.27
N ALA A 8 -34.50 -3.36 27.86
CA ALA A 8 -34.42 -1.94 27.51
C ALA A 8 -33.45 -1.11 28.37
N ALA A 9 -32.86 -1.71 29.44
CA ALA A 9 -31.94 -1.00 30.34
C ALA A 9 -30.46 -1.24 30.07
N ALA A 10 -30.12 -2.10 29.10
CA ALA A 10 -28.72 -2.45 28.79
C ALA A 10 -28.10 -1.63 27.61
N LEU A 11 -28.82 -0.70 27.01
CA LEU A 11 -28.38 0.05 25.82
C LEU A 11 -28.00 1.52 26.10
N LEU A 12 -27.91 1.95 27.33
CA LEU A 12 -27.60 3.34 27.73
C LEU A 12 -26.33 3.51 28.58
N ALA A 13 -25.47 2.51 28.62
CA ALA A 13 -24.12 2.61 29.18
C ALA A 13 -23.04 2.65 28.07
N CYS A 14 -23.27 3.41 26.98
CA CYS A 14 -22.16 3.94 26.22
C CYS A 14 -21.52 5.05 27.06
N GLY A 15 -20.58 4.61 27.92
CA GLY A 15 -19.77 5.51 28.75
C GLY A 15 -19.08 6.52 27.84
N VAL A 16 -19.39 7.79 28.05
CA VAL A 16 -18.51 8.89 27.67
C VAL A 16 -17.27 8.71 28.55
N GLY A 17 -16.34 7.84 28.08
CA GLY A 17 -14.99 7.82 28.59
C GLY A 17 -14.39 9.22 28.41
N PRO A 18 -13.47 9.67 29.28
CA PRO A 18 -12.78 10.92 29.08
C PRO A 18 -12.22 10.92 27.66
N ALA A 19 -12.50 11.97 26.91
CA ALA A 19 -12.01 12.13 25.54
C ALA A 19 -10.48 12.11 25.60
N GLN A 20 -9.88 10.92 25.51
CA GLN A 20 -8.45 10.79 25.38
C GLN A 20 -8.08 11.37 24.03
N ALA A 21 -7.08 12.28 24.05
CA ALA A 21 -6.56 12.82 22.81
C ALA A 21 -6.04 11.65 21.97
N ALA A 22 -6.58 11.50 20.76
CA ALA A 22 -6.18 10.46 19.84
C ALA A 22 -4.72 10.66 19.42
N ASP A 23 -3.93 9.61 19.49
CA ASP A 23 -2.53 9.63 19.07
C ASP A 23 -2.35 9.11 17.63
N LEU A 24 -1.12 9.20 17.12
CA LEU A 24 -0.81 8.71 15.77
C LEU A 24 -0.98 7.19 15.65
N ARG A 25 -0.74 6.45 16.74
CA ARG A 25 -0.95 5.00 16.77
C ARG A 25 -2.44 4.65 16.65
N ASP A 26 -3.32 5.39 17.33
CA ASP A 26 -4.77 5.20 17.22
C ASP A 26 -5.24 5.47 15.79
N ALA A 27 -4.72 6.54 15.15
CA ALA A 27 -4.99 6.84 13.75
C ALA A 27 -4.55 5.71 12.81
N TRP A 28 -3.37 5.13 13.07
CA TRP A 28 -2.89 3.97 12.32
C TRP A 28 -3.77 2.73 12.52
N LEU A 29 -4.14 2.40 13.76
CA LEU A 29 -5.00 1.25 14.04
C LEU A 29 -6.37 1.38 13.37
N ALA A 30 -6.95 2.58 13.35
CA ALA A 30 -8.18 2.87 12.62
C ALA A 30 -7.97 2.72 11.09
N ALA A 31 -6.90 3.29 10.53
CA ALA A 31 -6.56 3.16 9.11
C ALA A 31 -6.35 1.69 8.70
N ARG A 32 -5.66 0.91 9.53
CA ARG A 32 -5.44 -0.51 9.30
C ARG A 32 -6.72 -1.32 9.19
N GLN A 33 -7.77 -0.93 9.91
CA GLN A 33 -9.07 -1.63 9.91
C GLN A 33 -9.96 -1.20 8.74
N GLN A 34 -9.91 0.06 8.32
CA GLN A 34 -10.92 0.62 7.41
C GLN A 34 -10.38 1.04 6.04
N HIS A 35 -9.07 1.28 5.91
CA HIS A 35 -8.53 1.79 4.66
C HIS A 35 -8.51 0.72 3.55
N PRO A 36 -9.07 1.01 2.34
CA PRO A 36 -9.11 0.05 1.23
C PRO A 36 -7.73 -0.49 0.81
N GLY A 37 -6.67 0.27 1.02
CA GLY A 37 -5.28 -0.16 0.77
C GLY A 37 -4.85 -1.35 1.62
N MET A 38 -5.41 -1.53 2.83
CA MET A 38 -5.15 -2.73 3.64
C MET A 38 -5.86 -3.96 3.09
N ALA A 39 -7.09 -3.79 2.57
CA ALA A 39 -7.78 -4.88 1.87
C ALA A 39 -7.01 -5.28 0.60
N ALA A 40 -6.46 -4.31 -0.14
CA ALA A 40 -5.61 -4.58 -1.31
C ALA A 40 -4.33 -5.34 -0.92
N ALA A 41 -3.64 -4.94 0.16
CA ALA A 41 -2.45 -5.64 0.66
C ALA A 41 -2.78 -7.09 1.12
N ALA A 42 -3.93 -7.28 1.78
CA ALA A 42 -4.39 -8.61 2.18
C ALA A 42 -4.72 -9.48 0.95
N ALA A 43 -5.38 -8.91 -0.07
CA ALA A 43 -5.66 -9.60 -1.33
C ALA A 43 -4.39 -9.98 -2.09
N GLU A 44 -3.36 -9.11 -2.14
CA GLU A 44 -2.07 -9.43 -2.75
C GLU A 44 -1.36 -10.57 -2.03
N ARG A 45 -1.39 -10.59 -0.69
CA ARG A 45 -0.87 -11.71 0.10
C ARG A 45 -1.61 -13.01 -0.20
N ALA A 46 -2.94 -12.98 -0.22
CA ALA A 46 -3.76 -14.15 -0.57
C ALA A 46 -3.50 -14.64 -2.01
N ALA A 47 -3.23 -13.73 -2.95
CA ALA A 47 -2.80 -14.09 -4.31
C ALA A 47 -1.43 -14.78 -4.30
N GLY A 48 -0.50 -14.34 -3.44
CA GLY A 48 0.78 -15.01 -3.21
C GLY A 48 0.61 -16.45 -2.70
N ASP A 49 -0.26 -16.65 -1.70
CA ASP A 49 -0.57 -17.99 -1.18
C ASP A 49 -1.17 -18.89 -2.26
N ALA A 50 -2.05 -18.35 -3.11
CA ALA A 50 -2.59 -19.11 -4.27
C ALA A 50 -1.48 -19.46 -5.28
N ARG A 51 -0.47 -18.60 -5.50
CA ARG A 51 0.70 -18.92 -6.36
C ARG A 51 1.56 -20.03 -5.74
N ARG A 52 1.74 -20.07 -4.41
CA ARG A 52 2.42 -21.19 -3.72
C ARG A 52 1.68 -22.51 -3.92
N LEU A 53 0.35 -22.51 -3.76
CA LEU A 53 -0.47 -23.70 -4.05
C LEU A 53 -0.38 -24.12 -5.52
N GLN A 54 -0.32 -23.21 -6.47
CA GLN A 54 -0.09 -23.52 -7.88
C GLN A 54 1.27 -24.18 -8.08
N ALA A 55 2.33 -23.67 -7.43
CA ALA A 55 3.67 -24.26 -7.50
C ALA A 55 3.71 -25.70 -6.95
N GLU A 56 3.05 -25.96 -5.84
CA GLU A 56 2.98 -27.29 -5.22
C GLU A 56 2.21 -28.30 -6.10
N ARG A 57 1.18 -27.84 -6.84
CA ARG A 57 0.30 -28.68 -7.61
C ARG A 57 0.65 -28.81 -9.09
N ILE A 58 1.75 -28.18 -9.52
CA ILE A 58 2.12 -28.15 -10.95
C ILE A 58 2.44 -29.54 -11.53
N TRP A 59 2.79 -30.50 -10.65
CA TRP A 59 3.08 -31.89 -10.99
C TRP A 59 1.89 -32.84 -10.80
N ASN A 60 0.75 -32.31 -10.33
CA ASN A 60 -0.45 -33.13 -10.12
C ASN A 60 -1.03 -33.60 -11.46
N PRO A 61 -1.65 -34.78 -11.50
CA PRO A 61 -2.33 -35.24 -12.68
C PRO A 61 -3.51 -34.34 -13.06
N THR A 62 -3.69 -34.13 -14.34
CA THR A 62 -4.85 -33.42 -14.92
C THR A 62 -5.74 -34.41 -15.62
N VAL A 63 -7.05 -34.29 -15.43
CA VAL A 63 -8.05 -35.13 -16.10
C VAL A 63 -8.98 -34.20 -16.89
N ALA A 64 -9.13 -34.51 -18.17
CA ALA A 64 -10.02 -33.78 -19.07
C ALA A 64 -11.02 -34.75 -19.71
N ALA A 65 -12.27 -34.37 -19.85
CA ALA A 65 -13.27 -35.07 -20.65
C ALA A 65 -13.58 -34.20 -21.88
N GLN A 66 -13.70 -34.86 -23.03
CA GLN A 66 -14.08 -34.21 -24.27
C GLN A 66 -15.19 -34.96 -24.95
N ALA A 67 -16.12 -34.26 -25.55
CA ALA A 67 -17.19 -34.83 -26.36
C ALA A 67 -17.37 -34.00 -27.62
N SER A 68 -17.59 -34.64 -28.74
CA SER A 68 -17.90 -34.00 -30.01
C SER A 68 -19.01 -34.75 -30.74
N ALA A 69 -19.82 -33.99 -31.45
CA ALA A 69 -20.85 -34.53 -32.33
C ALA A 69 -20.84 -33.75 -33.64
N GLY A 70 -20.97 -34.41 -34.74
CA GLY A 70 -20.93 -33.79 -36.06
C GLY A 70 -21.08 -34.77 -37.20
N ALA A 71 -20.97 -34.27 -38.43
CA ALA A 71 -20.86 -35.10 -39.61
C ALA A 71 -19.44 -35.68 -39.67
N MET A 72 -19.31 -37.00 -39.72
CA MET A 72 -18.05 -37.71 -39.72
C MET A 72 -18.04 -38.74 -40.86
N GLY A 73 -16.86 -39.09 -41.37
CA GLY A 73 -16.62 -40.20 -42.27
C GLY A 73 -15.50 -41.08 -41.73
N SER A 74 -15.59 -42.38 -41.93
CA SER A 74 -14.57 -43.33 -41.52
C SER A 74 -14.39 -44.44 -42.57
N ARG A 75 -13.15 -44.79 -42.83
CA ARG A 75 -12.80 -45.95 -43.65
C ARG A 75 -11.77 -46.77 -42.92
N THR A 76 -12.11 -47.98 -42.58
CA THR A 76 -11.24 -48.91 -41.90
C THR A 76 -11.06 -50.13 -42.72
N SER A 77 -9.82 -50.49 -42.99
CA SER A 77 -9.45 -51.74 -43.69
C SER A 77 -8.59 -52.59 -42.74
N ALA A 78 -8.90 -53.85 -42.68
CA ALA A 78 -8.11 -54.85 -41.99
C ALA A 78 -7.68 -55.92 -42.98
N GLN A 79 -6.42 -56.32 -42.93
CA GLN A 79 -5.82 -57.38 -43.76
C GLN A 79 -5.22 -58.46 -42.87
N GLY A 80 -5.26 -59.72 -43.31
CA GLY A 80 -4.68 -60.84 -42.56
C GLY A 80 -5.52 -61.26 -41.35
N ALA A 81 -6.77 -60.84 -41.25
CA ALA A 81 -7.66 -61.22 -40.15
C ALA A 81 -8.01 -62.71 -40.26
N ALA A 82 -8.14 -63.42 -39.14
CA ALA A 82 -8.79 -64.74 -39.08
C ALA A 82 -10.30 -64.53 -38.86
N PHE A 83 -11.08 -65.09 -39.73
CA PHE A 83 -12.53 -65.05 -39.65
C PHE A 83 -13.07 -66.46 -39.34
N SER A 84 -13.85 -66.60 -38.32
CA SER A 84 -14.52 -67.92 -38.00
C SER A 84 -16.03 -67.75 -37.87
N LEU A 85 -16.77 -68.61 -38.52
CA LEU A 85 -18.17 -68.72 -38.30
C LEU A 85 -18.43 -69.85 -37.30
N PRO A 86 -19.47 -69.81 -36.48
CA PRO A 86 -19.85 -70.88 -35.60
C PRO A 86 -20.06 -72.17 -36.42
N GLY A 87 -19.29 -73.22 -36.11
CA GLY A 87 -19.32 -74.52 -36.81
C GLY A 87 -18.41 -74.65 -38.05
N SER A 88 -17.59 -73.70 -38.40
CA SER A 88 -16.61 -73.76 -39.52
C SER A 88 -15.18 -73.57 -39.03
N ALA A 89 -14.23 -74.16 -39.79
CA ALA A 89 -12.81 -73.89 -39.50
C ALA A 89 -12.42 -72.38 -39.75
N PRO A 90 -11.54 -71.78 -38.94
CA PRO A 90 -11.16 -70.43 -39.16
C PRO A 90 -10.44 -70.21 -40.50
N VAL A 91 -10.89 -69.25 -41.29
CA VAL A 91 -10.21 -68.79 -42.51
C VAL A 91 -9.27 -67.67 -42.19
N ALA A 92 -7.96 -67.89 -42.41
CA ALA A 92 -6.93 -66.88 -42.18
C ALA A 92 -6.64 -66.09 -43.48
N GLY A 93 -6.11 -64.89 -43.38
CA GLY A 93 -5.69 -64.01 -44.48
C GLY A 93 -6.87 -63.26 -45.14
N VAL A 94 -8.02 -63.15 -44.48
CA VAL A 94 -9.19 -62.38 -44.98
C VAL A 94 -8.94 -60.90 -44.83
N GLY A 95 -9.11 -60.13 -45.92
CA GLY A 95 -9.21 -58.70 -45.91
C GLY A 95 -10.64 -58.23 -45.87
N PHE A 96 -11.00 -57.34 -44.97
CA PHE A 96 -12.33 -56.70 -45.00
C PHE A 96 -12.17 -55.17 -44.85
N GLU A 97 -13.08 -54.44 -45.49
CA GLU A 97 -13.16 -53.02 -45.46
C GLU A 97 -14.54 -52.57 -45.00
N THR A 98 -14.57 -51.70 -44.01
CA THR A 98 -15.78 -50.99 -43.62
C THR A 98 -15.63 -49.52 -43.94
N SER A 99 -16.63 -48.89 -44.54
CA SER A 99 -16.60 -47.45 -44.82
C SER A 99 -17.95 -46.82 -44.50
N VAL A 100 -17.89 -45.67 -43.87
CA VAL A 100 -18.99 -44.71 -43.74
C VAL A 100 -18.53 -43.45 -44.41
N HIS A 101 -19.10 -43.05 -45.54
CA HIS A 101 -18.64 -41.87 -46.30
C HIS A 101 -18.98 -40.58 -45.59
N SER A 102 -20.19 -40.46 -45.05
CA SER A 102 -20.62 -39.37 -44.19
C SER A 102 -21.88 -39.77 -43.41
N GLY A 103 -21.95 -39.31 -42.16
CA GLY A 103 -23.11 -39.54 -41.34
C GLY A 103 -22.95 -38.86 -39.95
N PRO A 104 -24.02 -38.83 -39.17
CA PRO A 104 -23.93 -38.32 -37.81
C PRO A 104 -23.01 -39.22 -36.98
N GLY A 105 -22.02 -38.58 -36.32
CA GLY A 105 -21.12 -39.28 -35.44
C GLY A 105 -20.99 -38.56 -34.10
N THR A 106 -20.73 -39.33 -33.07
CA THR A 106 -20.42 -38.84 -31.72
C THR A 106 -19.13 -39.46 -31.24
N ARG A 107 -18.30 -38.67 -30.62
CA ARG A 107 -17.06 -39.10 -29.95
C ARG A 107 -17.03 -38.54 -28.56
N TRP A 108 -16.66 -39.32 -27.59
CA TRP A 108 -16.35 -38.88 -26.27
C TRP A 108 -15.11 -39.58 -25.74
N GLY A 109 -14.37 -38.91 -24.88
CA GLY A 109 -13.15 -39.46 -24.28
C GLY A 109 -12.80 -38.78 -22.98
N ILE A 110 -12.06 -39.49 -22.17
CA ILE A 110 -11.42 -39.00 -20.96
C ILE A 110 -9.92 -39.18 -21.15
N GLU A 111 -9.17 -38.13 -20.90
CA GLU A 111 -7.70 -38.13 -20.91
C GLU A 111 -7.20 -37.73 -19.52
N ALA A 112 -6.32 -38.54 -18.95
CA ALA A 112 -5.58 -38.23 -17.75
C ALA A 112 -4.11 -38.07 -18.13
N ARG A 113 -3.47 -36.97 -17.71
CA ARG A 113 -2.06 -36.68 -17.97
C ARG A 113 -1.37 -36.32 -16.68
N MET A 114 -0.25 -36.99 -16.35
CA MET A 114 0.61 -36.70 -15.22
C MET A 114 2.03 -36.44 -15.71
N PRO A 115 2.56 -35.22 -15.49
CA PRO A 115 3.95 -34.93 -15.88
C PRO A 115 4.92 -35.68 -14.98
N LEU A 116 5.87 -36.39 -15.57
CA LEU A 116 6.93 -37.13 -14.87
C LEU A 116 8.25 -36.38 -14.92
N TYR A 117 8.53 -35.72 -16.06
CA TYR A 117 9.73 -34.93 -16.25
C TYR A 117 9.46 -33.76 -17.20
N SER A 118 9.77 -32.54 -16.74
CA SER A 118 9.69 -31.32 -17.55
C SER A 118 10.55 -30.24 -16.92
N PRO A 119 11.71 -29.92 -17.49
CA PRO A 119 12.55 -28.82 -17.02
C PRO A 119 11.84 -27.47 -17.03
N GLU A 120 10.98 -27.22 -18.02
CA GLU A 120 10.14 -26.02 -18.08
C GLU A 120 9.20 -25.93 -16.86
N ARG A 121 8.55 -27.04 -16.46
CA ARG A 121 7.69 -27.05 -15.26
C ARG A 121 8.48 -26.82 -13.98
N SER A 122 9.68 -27.38 -13.86
CA SER A 122 10.56 -27.12 -12.72
C SER A 122 10.97 -25.65 -12.63
N ALA A 123 11.22 -24.98 -13.76
CA ALA A 123 11.48 -23.55 -13.78
C ALA A 123 10.22 -22.74 -13.45
N GLN A 124 9.04 -23.15 -13.93
CA GLN A 124 7.77 -22.53 -13.63
C GLN A 124 7.41 -22.65 -12.14
N GLU A 125 7.69 -23.79 -11.51
CA GLU A 125 7.49 -23.98 -10.06
C GLU A 125 8.32 -22.97 -9.26
N ARG A 126 9.61 -22.84 -9.59
CA ARG A 126 10.50 -21.85 -8.95
C ARG A 126 10.02 -20.42 -9.18
N GLN A 127 9.61 -20.09 -10.41
CA GLN A 127 9.05 -18.78 -10.74
C GLN A 127 7.80 -18.46 -9.91
N LEU A 128 6.88 -19.41 -9.76
CA LEU A 128 5.65 -19.23 -8.97
C LEU A 128 5.96 -18.98 -7.48
N ARG A 129 6.94 -19.71 -6.92
CA ARG A 129 7.40 -19.51 -5.53
C ARG A 129 7.99 -18.12 -5.34
N LEU A 130 8.91 -17.68 -6.23
CA LEU A 130 9.49 -16.34 -6.19
C LEU A 130 8.44 -15.25 -6.39
N SER A 131 7.42 -15.48 -7.24
CA SER A 131 6.32 -14.55 -7.43
C SER A 131 5.40 -14.48 -6.20
N ALA A 132 5.26 -15.56 -5.44
CA ALA A 132 4.56 -15.56 -4.16
C ALA A 132 5.31 -14.74 -3.10
N ASP A 133 6.62 -14.90 -3.00
CA ASP A 133 7.47 -14.12 -2.10
C ASP A 133 7.46 -12.63 -2.47
N LEU A 134 7.42 -12.31 -3.77
CA LEU A 134 7.24 -10.95 -4.27
C LEU A 134 5.92 -10.34 -3.80
N SER A 135 4.81 -11.10 -3.84
CA SER A 135 3.51 -10.61 -3.35
C SER A 135 3.52 -10.28 -1.86
N GLU A 136 4.26 -11.03 -1.07
CA GLU A 136 4.43 -10.77 0.36
C GLU A 136 5.20 -9.46 0.60
N LEU A 137 6.29 -9.23 -0.15
CA LEU A 137 7.05 -7.97 -0.10
C LEU A 137 6.22 -6.77 -0.56
N GLN A 138 5.42 -6.93 -1.62
CA GLN A 138 4.52 -5.89 -2.11
C GLN A 138 3.44 -5.54 -1.08
N ALA A 139 2.85 -6.54 -0.43
CA ALA A 139 1.87 -6.32 0.63
C ALA A 139 2.49 -5.57 1.83
N ALA A 140 3.72 -5.93 2.23
CA ALA A 140 4.46 -5.24 3.28
C ALA A 140 4.80 -3.79 2.90
N SER A 141 5.18 -3.55 1.65
CA SER A 141 5.46 -2.21 1.12
C SER A 141 4.21 -1.32 1.12
N LEU A 142 3.06 -1.84 0.70
CA LEU A 142 1.78 -1.13 0.76
C LEU A 142 1.39 -0.77 2.20
N GLN A 143 1.59 -1.69 3.15
CA GLN A 143 1.35 -1.42 4.56
C GLN A 143 2.26 -0.30 5.09
N GLN A 144 3.56 -0.35 4.81
CA GLN A 144 4.52 0.68 5.22
C GLN A 144 4.17 2.05 4.61
N GLN A 145 3.81 2.08 3.33
CA GLN A 145 3.39 3.30 2.65
C GLN A 145 2.14 3.91 3.30
N LEU A 146 1.16 3.08 3.66
CA LEU A 146 -0.04 3.55 4.36
C LEU A 146 0.27 4.07 5.76
N MET A 147 1.24 3.47 6.49
CA MET A 147 1.74 4.00 7.77
C MET A 147 2.28 5.42 7.62
N LEU A 148 3.15 5.65 6.64
CA LEU A 148 3.73 6.98 6.37
C LEU A 148 2.66 7.98 5.93
N GLN A 149 1.75 7.58 5.06
CA GLN A 149 0.63 8.43 4.62
C GLN A 149 -0.30 8.80 5.78
N THR A 150 -0.58 7.85 6.68
CA THR A 150 -1.38 8.12 7.88
C THR A 150 -0.69 9.14 8.77
N ALA A 151 0.62 9.00 8.98
CA ALA A 151 1.40 9.96 9.77
C ALA A 151 1.42 11.35 9.14
N GLU A 152 1.59 11.45 7.83
CA GLU A 152 1.54 12.71 7.08
C GLU A 152 0.19 13.42 7.26
N ARG A 153 -0.92 12.71 7.04
CA ARG A 153 -2.27 13.27 7.18
C ARG A 153 -2.61 13.63 8.62
N TYR A 154 -2.14 12.83 9.58
CA TYR A 154 -2.31 13.12 11.00
C TYR A 154 -1.62 14.42 11.39
N PHE A 155 -0.32 14.58 11.08
CA PHE A 155 0.42 15.79 11.39
C PHE A 155 -0.10 17.02 10.62
N ALA A 156 -0.57 16.84 9.37
CA ALA A 156 -1.23 17.92 8.63
C ALA A 156 -2.50 18.39 9.34
N ALA A 157 -3.32 17.48 9.87
CA ALA A 157 -4.52 17.83 10.62
C ALA A 157 -4.19 18.52 11.95
N VAL A 158 -3.17 18.04 12.69
CA VAL A 158 -2.68 18.70 13.90
C VAL A 158 -2.20 20.13 13.62
N LEU A 159 -1.40 20.33 12.57
CA LEU A 159 -0.90 21.64 12.20
C LEU A 159 -2.03 22.60 11.80
N ALA A 160 -2.99 22.15 11.01
CA ALA A 160 -4.14 22.95 10.59
C ALA A 160 -5.01 23.34 11.79
N GLU A 161 -5.22 22.43 12.75
CA GLU A 161 -5.98 22.70 13.98
C GLU A 161 -5.31 23.78 14.84
N GLN A 162 -4.00 23.64 15.05
CA GLN A 162 -3.23 24.63 15.83
C GLN A 162 -3.19 25.99 15.12
N GLN A 163 -2.96 26.00 13.80
CA GLN A 163 -2.96 27.24 13.01
C GLN A 163 -4.30 27.98 13.08
N HIS A 164 -5.40 27.25 12.92
CA HIS A 164 -6.76 27.82 13.06
C HIS A 164 -6.96 28.38 14.47
N ALA A 165 -6.61 27.62 15.52
CA ALA A 165 -6.75 28.08 16.91
C ALA A 165 -5.90 29.35 17.20
N LEU A 166 -4.69 29.43 16.62
CA LEU A 166 -3.82 30.61 16.72
C LEU A 166 -4.47 31.83 16.07
N LEU A 167 -4.98 31.69 14.84
CA LEU A 167 -5.59 32.79 14.09
C LEU A 167 -6.92 33.26 14.69
N VAL A 168 -7.72 32.36 15.27
CA VAL A 168 -8.92 32.76 16.03
C VAL A 168 -8.55 33.59 17.26
N ARG A 169 -7.51 33.21 18.01
CA ARG A 169 -7.00 34.03 19.14
C ARG A 169 -6.51 35.38 18.68
N GLN A 170 -5.80 35.43 17.56
CA GLN A 170 -5.31 36.67 16.95
C GLN A 170 -6.46 37.57 16.50
N GLN A 171 -7.49 37.02 15.85
CA GLN A 171 -8.70 37.75 15.45
C GLN A 171 -9.37 38.39 16.66
N GLN A 172 -9.56 37.65 17.74
CA GLN A 172 -10.14 38.19 18.98
C GLN A 172 -9.29 39.34 19.56
N ALA A 173 -7.95 39.27 19.46
CA ALA A 173 -7.08 40.33 19.91
C ALA A 173 -7.15 41.58 19.01
N THR A 174 -7.21 41.42 17.69
CA THR A 174 -7.34 42.52 16.75
C THR A 174 -8.72 43.20 16.83
N ASP A 175 -9.79 42.42 17.03
CA ASP A 175 -11.15 42.97 17.22
C ASP A 175 -11.24 43.83 18.48
N ARG A 176 -10.66 43.37 19.61
CA ARG A 176 -10.55 44.17 20.84
C ARG A 176 -9.76 45.44 20.64
N ALA A 177 -8.64 45.37 19.94
CA ALA A 177 -7.80 46.51 19.63
C ALA A 177 -8.51 47.55 18.73
N LEU A 178 -9.31 47.08 17.75
CA LEU A 178 -10.14 47.93 16.93
C LEU A 178 -11.19 48.65 17.77
N GLN A 179 -11.86 47.95 18.68
CA GLN A 179 -12.85 48.56 19.57
C GLN A 179 -12.23 49.62 20.45
N GLU A 180 -11.06 49.31 21.05
CA GLU A 180 -10.31 50.25 21.86
C GLU A 180 -9.90 51.52 21.08
N ALA A 181 -9.38 51.34 19.83
CA ALA A 181 -9.01 52.46 18.96
C ALA A 181 -10.23 53.36 18.66
N ARG A 182 -11.41 52.81 18.44
CA ARG A 182 -12.68 53.56 18.23
C ARG A 182 -13.11 54.33 19.47
N ASP A 183 -13.01 53.69 20.65
CA ASP A 183 -13.38 54.33 21.92
C ASP A 183 -12.46 55.52 22.22
N ARG A 184 -11.13 55.36 22.03
CA ARG A 184 -10.13 56.45 22.20
C ARG A 184 -10.32 57.58 21.17
N PHE A 185 -10.64 57.27 19.93
CA PHE A 185 -10.95 58.28 18.91
C PHE A 185 -12.17 59.07 19.31
N THR A 186 -13.22 58.41 19.81
CA THR A 186 -14.43 59.08 20.28
C THR A 186 -14.16 59.98 21.49
N ALA A 187 -13.21 59.63 22.36
CA ALA A 187 -12.75 60.45 23.47
C ALA A 187 -11.78 61.57 23.03
N GLY A 188 -11.31 61.58 21.78
CA GLY A 188 -10.39 62.57 21.24
C GLY A 188 -8.91 62.29 21.52
N ASP A 189 -8.58 61.09 22.04
CA ASP A 189 -7.24 60.71 22.48
C ASP A 189 -6.32 60.20 21.34
N THR A 190 -6.90 59.79 20.18
CA THR A 190 -6.13 59.23 19.06
C THR A 190 -6.65 59.74 17.71
N PRO A 191 -5.81 59.79 16.67
CA PRO A 191 -6.21 60.20 15.33
C PRO A 191 -7.01 59.10 14.63
N ILE A 192 -7.81 59.48 13.62
CA ILE A 192 -8.62 58.57 12.82
C ILE A 192 -7.74 57.55 12.08
N THR A 193 -6.46 57.82 11.81
CA THR A 193 -5.49 56.93 11.19
C THR A 193 -5.33 55.63 11.97
N ASP A 194 -5.25 55.73 13.30
CA ASP A 194 -5.09 54.55 14.18
C ASP A 194 -6.32 53.61 14.11
N VAL A 195 -7.54 54.20 14.03
CA VAL A 195 -8.77 53.42 13.83
C VAL A 195 -8.72 52.69 12.48
N ARG A 196 -8.29 53.38 11.41
CA ARG A 196 -8.23 52.80 10.08
C ARG A 196 -7.16 51.70 9.98
N GLU A 197 -6.03 51.85 10.64
CA GLU A 197 -4.98 50.82 10.71
C GLU A 197 -5.46 49.60 11.50
N ALA A 198 -6.12 49.77 12.65
CA ALA A 198 -6.70 48.68 13.42
C ALA A 198 -7.84 47.96 12.65
N GLU A 199 -8.66 48.70 11.91
CA GLU A 199 -9.71 48.14 11.06
C GLU A 199 -9.12 47.29 9.93
N ALA A 200 -8.09 47.80 9.25
CA ALA A 200 -7.41 47.03 8.19
C ALA A 200 -6.78 45.74 8.73
N GLN A 201 -6.17 45.83 9.93
CA GLN A 201 -5.57 44.65 10.58
C GLN A 201 -6.63 43.63 11.03
N ALA A 202 -7.76 44.06 11.58
CA ALA A 202 -8.85 43.19 11.99
C ALA A 202 -9.45 42.44 10.78
N LEU A 203 -9.71 43.16 9.68
CA LEU A 203 -10.22 42.56 8.44
C LEU A 203 -9.22 41.54 7.83
N ALA A 204 -7.93 41.88 7.82
CA ALA A 204 -6.87 40.99 7.32
C ALA A 204 -6.81 39.69 8.16
N THR A 205 -6.87 39.82 9.50
CA THR A 205 -6.83 38.67 10.41
C THR A 205 -8.09 37.82 10.30
N ALA A 206 -9.26 38.43 10.15
CA ALA A 206 -10.52 37.71 9.93
C ALA A 206 -10.47 36.88 8.64
N ALA A 207 -9.95 37.44 7.54
CA ALA A 207 -9.77 36.71 6.29
C ALA A 207 -8.78 35.53 6.44
N GLN A 208 -7.70 35.69 7.20
CA GLN A 208 -6.74 34.62 7.48
C GLN A 208 -7.37 33.52 8.36
N ALA A 209 -8.17 33.86 9.37
CA ALA A 209 -8.85 32.89 10.21
C ALA A 209 -9.88 32.06 9.43
N GLU A 210 -10.61 32.69 8.49
CA GLU A 210 -11.53 31.98 7.59
C GLU A 210 -10.79 31.03 6.66
N ALA A 211 -9.69 31.44 6.04
CA ALA A 211 -8.86 30.58 5.21
C ALA A 211 -8.35 29.38 6.01
N ALA A 212 -7.87 29.58 7.23
CA ALA A 212 -7.40 28.50 8.09
C ALA A 212 -8.52 27.54 8.52
N SER A 213 -9.77 28.03 8.64
CA SER A 213 -10.92 27.17 8.91
C SER A 213 -11.18 26.18 7.77
N VAL A 214 -11.04 26.64 6.52
CA VAL A 214 -11.15 25.81 5.32
C VAL A 214 -10.01 24.79 5.26
N ASP A 215 -8.77 25.21 5.52
CA ASP A 215 -7.60 24.33 5.54
C ASP A 215 -7.76 23.21 6.60
N LEU A 216 -8.28 23.56 7.78
CA LEU A 216 -8.60 22.58 8.83
C LEU A 216 -9.65 21.56 8.36
N GLN A 217 -10.72 22.02 7.71
CA GLN A 217 -11.74 21.12 7.18
C GLN A 217 -11.17 20.16 6.12
N ILE A 218 -10.29 20.65 5.23
CA ILE A 218 -9.61 19.84 4.23
C ILE A 218 -8.73 18.80 4.90
N ALA A 219 -7.90 19.21 5.86
CA ALA A 219 -6.98 18.31 6.57
C ALA A 219 -7.73 17.23 7.38
N ARG A 220 -8.81 17.60 8.08
CA ARG A 220 -9.68 16.66 8.82
C ARG A 220 -10.35 15.66 7.87
N ARG A 221 -10.85 16.10 6.72
CA ARG A 221 -11.42 15.18 5.70
C ARG A 221 -10.38 14.23 5.14
N ALA A 222 -9.16 14.71 4.87
CA ALA A 222 -8.07 13.86 4.39
C ALA A 222 -7.68 12.78 5.42
N LEU A 223 -7.63 13.14 6.71
CA LEU A 223 -7.39 12.18 7.80
C LEU A 223 -8.57 11.19 7.92
N ALA A 224 -9.80 11.69 7.89
CA ALA A 224 -11.01 10.87 7.93
C ALA A 224 -11.08 9.83 6.81
N GLN A 225 -10.70 10.20 5.58
CA GLN A 225 -10.61 9.26 4.46
C GLN A 225 -9.61 8.12 4.71
N THR A 226 -8.56 8.37 5.51
CA THR A 226 -7.56 7.35 5.82
C THR A 226 -8.00 6.48 7.00
N THR A 227 -8.52 7.10 8.05
CA THR A 227 -8.84 6.45 9.33
C THR A 227 -10.27 5.95 9.44
N GLY A 228 -11.19 6.47 8.61
CA GLY A 228 -12.62 6.26 8.75
C GLY A 228 -13.24 7.04 9.91
N TRP A 229 -12.50 7.93 10.56
CA TRP A 229 -13.05 8.78 11.62
C TRP A 229 -14.08 9.78 11.07
N ASP A 230 -15.04 10.18 11.92
CA ASP A 230 -15.98 11.23 11.54
C ASP A 230 -15.26 12.59 11.49
N PRO A 231 -15.17 13.26 10.33
CA PRO A 231 -14.52 14.55 10.22
C PRO A 231 -15.22 15.68 10.98
N ALA A 232 -16.49 15.49 11.36
CA ALA A 232 -17.29 16.45 12.13
C ALA A 232 -17.13 16.25 13.65
N ALA A 233 -16.68 15.06 14.09
CA ALA A 233 -16.47 14.82 15.51
C ALA A 233 -15.21 15.56 16.00
N PRO A 234 -15.29 16.36 17.06
CA PRO A 234 -14.13 17.05 17.61
C PRO A 234 -13.22 16.04 18.32
N GLN A 235 -12.29 15.43 17.58
CA GLN A 235 -11.22 14.65 18.17
C GLN A 235 -10.04 15.56 18.48
N THR A 236 -9.64 15.60 19.74
CA THR A 236 -8.41 16.30 20.12
C THR A 236 -7.22 15.45 19.66
N LEU A 237 -6.44 15.96 18.72
CA LEU A 237 -5.23 15.28 18.22
C LEU A 237 -4.04 15.65 19.10
N ARG A 238 -3.18 14.68 19.40
CA ARG A 238 -1.93 14.95 20.11
C ARG A 238 -0.92 15.65 19.19
N PRO A 239 -0.27 16.73 19.63
CA PRO A 239 0.79 17.35 18.87
C PRO A 239 2.02 16.42 18.78
N PRO A 240 2.92 16.67 17.80
CA PRO A 240 4.18 15.93 17.71
C PRO A 240 5.02 16.12 18.97
N ALA A 241 5.76 15.08 19.32
CA ALA A 241 6.64 15.07 20.49
C ALA A 241 7.56 16.30 20.56
N ALA A 242 7.86 16.77 21.77
CA ALA A 242 8.83 17.85 21.98
C ALA A 242 10.21 17.42 21.46
N VAL A 243 11.01 18.40 20.99
CA VAL A 243 12.33 18.07 20.42
C VAL A 243 13.25 17.48 21.48
N SER A 244 13.14 17.90 22.74
CA SER A 244 13.85 17.27 23.87
C SER A 244 13.57 15.77 23.97
N ALA A 245 12.30 15.37 23.84
CA ALA A 245 11.91 13.97 23.89
C ALA A 245 12.26 13.22 22.59
N LEU A 246 12.17 13.87 21.42
CA LEU A 246 12.73 13.34 20.19
C LEU A 246 14.27 13.23 20.29
N ALA A 247 14.93 14.18 20.92
CA ALA A 247 16.38 14.17 21.17
C ALA A 247 16.76 13.14 22.26
N GLU A 248 15.93 12.89 23.29
CA GLU A 248 16.15 11.86 24.29
C GLU A 248 15.92 10.46 23.74
N THR A 249 14.86 10.26 22.95
CA THR A 249 14.63 8.99 22.22
C THR A 249 15.59 8.79 21.06
N MET A 250 16.19 9.87 20.56
CA MET A 250 17.30 9.84 19.59
C MET A 250 18.66 9.88 20.30
N GLY A 251 18.71 10.14 21.66
CA GLY A 251 19.90 10.40 22.48
C GLY A 251 20.69 11.57 21.91
N ALA A 252 21.47 12.41 22.57
CA ALA A 252 22.19 13.59 22.04
C ALA A 252 22.61 13.45 20.55
N ALA A 253 23.06 14.48 19.84
CA ALA A 253 23.45 14.47 18.41
C ALA A 253 24.33 13.26 17.95
N SER A 254 24.86 12.49 18.91
CA SER A 254 25.54 11.20 18.79
C SER A 254 24.62 9.99 18.61
N ALA A 255 23.31 10.11 18.79
CA ALA A 255 22.41 8.97 18.87
C ALA A 255 21.65 8.62 17.61
N LEU A 256 21.66 9.47 16.59
CA LEU A 256 21.35 9.00 15.23
C LEU A 256 22.37 7.95 14.76
N GLY A 257 23.52 7.87 15.45
CA GLY A 257 24.62 7.04 14.99
C GLY A 257 25.23 7.53 13.68
N PRO A 258 26.25 6.88 13.19
CA PRO A 258 26.84 7.22 11.91
C PRO A 258 25.86 6.89 10.76
N VAL A 259 25.84 7.71 9.72
CA VAL A 259 24.99 7.48 8.53
C VAL A 259 25.24 6.13 7.89
N THR A 260 26.43 5.57 8.05
CA THR A 260 26.82 4.23 7.54
C THR A 260 25.91 3.14 8.10
N SER A 261 25.56 3.18 9.39
CA SER A 261 24.68 2.18 10.00
C SER A 261 23.25 2.22 9.43
N TRP A 262 22.79 3.39 9.01
CA TRP A 262 21.49 3.56 8.34
C TRP A 262 21.54 3.08 6.89
N LEU A 263 22.65 3.34 6.20
CA LEU A 263 22.89 2.83 4.83
C LEU A 263 22.98 1.32 4.81
N ASP A 264 23.71 0.72 5.76
CA ASP A 264 23.81 -0.74 5.89
C ASP A 264 22.45 -1.37 6.20
N GLY A 265 21.69 -0.78 7.13
CA GLY A 265 20.32 -1.21 7.43
C GLY A 265 19.42 -1.12 6.18
N ALA A 266 19.47 -0.01 5.47
CA ALA A 266 18.67 0.19 4.26
C ALA A 266 19.07 -0.79 3.14
N ALA A 267 20.36 -1.09 2.97
CA ALA A 267 20.83 -2.03 1.95
C ALA A 267 20.24 -3.45 2.13
N HIS A 268 19.98 -3.88 3.37
CA HIS A 268 19.51 -5.23 3.68
C HIS A 268 18.00 -5.31 3.93
N GLU A 269 17.42 -4.31 4.61
CA GLU A 269 16.05 -4.39 5.13
C GLU A 269 15.04 -3.49 4.39
N ASN A 270 15.50 -2.59 3.51
CA ASN A 270 14.61 -1.71 2.78
C ASN A 270 13.67 -2.49 1.87
N LEU A 271 12.34 -2.31 2.07
CA LEU A 271 11.33 -3.07 1.33
C LEU A 271 11.35 -2.78 -0.18
N GLN A 272 11.70 -1.55 -0.60
CA GLN A 272 11.83 -1.21 -2.02
C GLN A 272 12.98 -1.98 -2.67
N LEU A 273 14.14 -2.03 -2.01
CA LEU A 273 15.30 -2.78 -2.52
C LEU A 273 15.05 -4.29 -2.55
N ARG A 274 14.42 -4.83 -1.50
CA ARG A 274 14.04 -6.25 -1.44
C ARG A 274 13.04 -6.60 -2.55
N THR A 275 12.07 -5.72 -2.81
CA THR A 275 11.10 -5.91 -3.89
C THR A 275 11.80 -5.90 -5.26
N GLN A 276 12.72 -4.96 -5.51
CA GLN A 276 13.49 -4.91 -6.76
C GLN A 276 14.41 -6.12 -6.91
N ALA A 277 15.07 -6.56 -5.85
CA ALA A 277 15.89 -7.78 -5.87
C ALA A 277 15.05 -9.04 -6.19
N GLN A 278 13.85 -9.13 -5.63
CA GLN A 278 12.91 -10.23 -5.92
C GLN A 278 12.43 -10.20 -7.38
N LEU A 279 12.18 -9.00 -7.94
CA LEU A 279 11.85 -8.84 -9.37
C LEU A 279 12.98 -9.32 -10.28
N VAL A 280 14.25 -9.07 -9.92
CA VAL A 280 15.40 -9.62 -10.64
C VAL A 280 15.39 -11.15 -10.59
N ALA A 281 15.13 -11.75 -9.41
CA ALA A 281 15.07 -13.20 -9.25
C ALA A 281 13.92 -13.82 -10.08
N VAL A 282 12.74 -13.18 -10.12
CA VAL A 282 11.61 -13.61 -10.96
C VAL A 282 11.99 -13.54 -12.45
N ALA A 283 12.57 -12.41 -12.91
CA ALA A 283 12.98 -12.24 -14.29
C ALA A 283 14.04 -13.26 -14.71
N ALA A 284 15.00 -13.60 -13.84
CA ALA A 284 16.00 -14.64 -14.07
C ALA A 284 15.36 -16.03 -14.25
N GLN A 285 14.34 -16.36 -13.45
CA GLN A 285 13.61 -17.63 -13.60
C GLN A 285 12.73 -17.65 -14.86
N GLU A 286 12.18 -16.51 -15.28
CA GLU A 286 11.45 -16.42 -16.56
C GLU A 286 12.40 -16.66 -17.76
N ALA A 287 13.59 -16.09 -17.73
CA ALA A 287 14.60 -16.32 -18.74
C ALA A 287 15.04 -17.80 -18.75
N ALA A 288 15.30 -18.40 -17.59
CA ALA A 288 15.63 -19.81 -17.45
C ALA A 288 14.52 -20.73 -17.94
N LYS A 289 13.24 -20.40 -17.66
CA LYS A 289 12.08 -21.14 -18.15
C LYS A 289 11.99 -21.09 -19.67
N ALA A 290 12.20 -19.94 -20.30
CA ALA A 290 12.17 -19.79 -21.74
C ALA A 290 13.30 -20.56 -22.41
N ALA A 291 14.51 -20.54 -21.86
CA ALA A 291 15.61 -21.33 -22.35
C ALA A 291 15.35 -22.85 -22.32
N GLN A 292 14.47 -23.30 -21.43
CA GLN A 292 14.05 -24.69 -21.30
C GLN A 292 12.76 -25.03 -22.06
N GLY A 293 12.14 -24.07 -22.78
CA GLY A 293 10.87 -24.28 -23.50
C GLY A 293 10.94 -25.34 -24.60
N ALA A 294 12.14 -25.55 -25.18
CA ALA A 294 12.41 -26.60 -26.15
C ALA A 294 12.97 -27.90 -25.52
N SER A 295 12.88 -28.06 -24.20
CA SER A 295 13.37 -29.27 -23.52
C SER A 295 12.42 -30.47 -23.70
N THR A 296 13.00 -31.67 -23.57
CA THR A 296 12.23 -32.92 -23.55
C THR A 296 11.21 -32.94 -22.42
N LYS A 297 9.97 -33.40 -22.72
CA LYS A 297 8.91 -33.62 -21.76
C LYS A 297 8.52 -35.09 -21.72
N VAL A 298 8.28 -35.63 -20.54
CA VAL A 298 7.85 -37.00 -20.31
C VAL A 298 6.60 -36.96 -19.44
N ASP A 299 5.51 -37.47 -20.01
CA ASP A 299 4.21 -37.52 -19.33
C ASP A 299 3.72 -38.99 -19.25
N LEU A 300 3.10 -39.36 -18.15
CA LEU A 300 2.25 -40.54 -18.08
C LEU A 300 0.87 -40.13 -18.58
N VAL A 301 0.37 -40.83 -19.60
CA VAL A 301 -0.91 -40.54 -20.26
C VAL A 301 -1.81 -41.75 -20.18
N GLY A 302 -3.05 -41.54 -19.73
CA GLY A 302 -4.13 -42.48 -19.78
C GLY A 302 -5.27 -41.95 -20.62
N GLN A 303 -5.78 -42.70 -21.58
CA GLN A 303 -6.90 -42.30 -22.43
C GLN A 303 -7.92 -43.41 -22.48
N ALA A 304 -9.19 -43.05 -22.39
CA ALA A 304 -10.32 -43.97 -22.64
C ALA A 304 -11.41 -43.21 -23.39
N GLY A 305 -11.99 -43.84 -24.42
CA GLY A 305 -13.00 -43.19 -25.21
C GLY A 305 -13.82 -44.15 -26.08
N ALA A 306 -14.92 -43.62 -26.58
CA ALA A 306 -15.76 -44.32 -27.54
C ALA A 306 -16.20 -43.39 -28.66
N GLU A 307 -16.29 -43.94 -29.83
CA GLU A 307 -16.79 -43.29 -31.03
C GLU A 307 -17.97 -44.10 -31.58
N HIS A 308 -19.02 -43.43 -31.96
CA HIS A 308 -20.14 -44.02 -32.67
C HIS A 308 -20.42 -43.21 -33.94
N LEU A 309 -20.41 -43.86 -35.06
CA LEU A 309 -20.66 -43.29 -36.38
C LEU A 309 -21.69 -44.12 -37.12
N SER A 310 -22.73 -43.49 -37.61
CA SER A 310 -23.74 -44.13 -38.43
C SER A 310 -23.96 -43.35 -39.73
N GLY A 311 -24.10 -44.05 -40.84
CA GLY A 311 -24.29 -43.38 -42.13
C GLY A 311 -24.31 -44.36 -43.30
N SER A 312 -24.10 -43.86 -44.54
CA SER A 312 -24.02 -44.65 -45.75
C SER A 312 -22.57 -44.94 -46.13
N GLY A 313 -22.25 -46.18 -46.38
CA GLY A 313 -20.95 -46.63 -46.89
C GLY A 313 -21.04 -47.12 -48.34
N ARG A 314 -19.94 -47.65 -48.87
CA ARG A 314 -19.83 -48.16 -50.25
C ARG A 314 -20.84 -49.30 -50.55
N TRP A 315 -21.29 -50.04 -49.51
CA TRP A 315 -22.15 -51.23 -49.62
C TRP A 315 -23.49 -51.06 -48.91
N GLY A 316 -23.96 -49.85 -48.69
CA GLY A 316 -25.20 -49.52 -48.01
C GLY A 316 -25.06 -48.83 -46.70
N SER A 317 -26.08 -48.83 -45.83
CA SER A 317 -26.02 -48.24 -44.51
C SER A 317 -25.05 -49.01 -43.61
N ALA A 318 -24.19 -48.32 -42.91
CA ALA A 318 -23.21 -48.88 -41.98
C ALA A 318 -23.17 -48.07 -40.69
N SER A 319 -22.93 -48.73 -39.57
CA SER A 319 -22.58 -48.12 -38.31
C SER A 319 -21.23 -48.66 -37.83
N ASN A 320 -20.40 -47.77 -37.29
CA ASN A 320 -19.12 -48.12 -36.68
C ASN A 320 -19.13 -47.67 -35.23
N ALA A 321 -18.86 -48.58 -34.32
CA ALA A 321 -18.69 -48.29 -32.90
C ALA A 321 -17.28 -48.76 -32.48
N ALA A 322 -16.43 -47.84 -32.09
CA ALA A 322 -15.07 -48.13 -31.63
C ALA A 322 -14.92 -47.72 -30.17
N ARG A 323 -14.25 -48.52 -29.39
CA ARG A 323 -13.83 -48.21 -28.03
C ARG A 323 -12.32 -48.36 -27.97
N GLN A 324 -11.65 -47.36 -27.35
CA GLN A 324 -10.22 -47.39 -27.21
C GLN A 324 -9.83 -47.04 -25.78
N PHE A 325 -8.79 -47.66 -25.29
CA PHE A 325 -8.11 -47.26 -24.07
C PHE A 325 -6.60 -47.40 -24.28
N MET A 326 -5.87 -46.50 -23.66
CA MET A 326 -4.43 -46.53 -23.67
C MET A 326 -3.92 -46.04 -22.32
N VAL A 327 -2.88 -46.67 -21.78
CA VAL A 327 -2.08 -46.16 -20.68
C VAL A 327 -0.61 -46.35 -21.11
N GLY A 328 0.16 -45.29 -21.05
CA GLY A 328 1.54 -45.31 -21.51
C GLY A 328 2.33 -44.07 -21.16
N VAL A 329 3.61 -44.08 -21.48
CA VAL A 329 4.48 -42.92 -21.33
C VAL A 329 4.59 -42.22 -22.67
N GLN A 330 4.32 -40.92 -22.67
CA GLN A 330 4.53 -40.06 -23.85
C GLN A 330 5.79 -39.27 -23.66
N ILE A 331 6.72 -39.35 -24.61
CA ILE A 331 7.92 -38.55 -24.65
C ILE A 331 7.80 -37.58 -25.81
N GLN A 332 7.96 -36.27 -25.53
CA GLN A 332 7.93 -35.22 -26.53
C GLN A 332 9.27 -34.52 -26.57
N VAL A 333 9.95 -34.58 -27.72
CA VAL A 333 11.22 -33.93 -27.99
C VAL A 333 11.02 -32.92 -29.12
N PRO A 334 10.98 -31.61 -28.85
CA PRO A 334 10.92 -30.63 -29.91
C PRO A 334 12.29 -30.61 -30.66
N LEU A 335 12.28 -30.90 -31.94
CA LEU A 335 13.52 -30.91 -32.74
C LEU A 335 13.82 -29.52 -33.35
N TYR A 336 12.79 -28.76 -33.66
CA TYR A 336 12.91 -27.42 -34.22
C TYR A 336 11.69 -26.57 -33.88
N THR A 337 11.92 -25.37 -33.41
CA THR A 337 10.86 -24.42 -32.94
C THR A 337 10.74 -23.18 -33.82
N GLY A 338 11.31 -23.18 -35.01
CA GLY A 338 11.25 -22.04 -35.95
C GLY A 338 11.99 -20.78 -35.47
N GLY A 339 12.92 -20.90 -34.49
CA GLY A 339 13.64 -19.76 -33.91
C GLY A 339 12.86 -18.91 -32.89
N GLN A 340 11.56 -19.17 -32.72
CA GLN A 340 10.71 -18.42 -31.79
C GLN A 340 11.18 -18.53 -30.33
N GLN A 341 11.58 -19.73 -29.91
CA GLN A 341 12.04 -19.97 -28.55
C GLN A 341 13.36 -19.22 -28.25
N ASP A 342 14.29 -19.18 -29.21
CA ASP A 342 15.56 -18.48 -29.07
C ASP A 342 15.32 -16.95 -28.97
N ALA A 343 14.46 -16.40 -29.83
CA ALA A 343 14.07 -14.99 -29.76
C ALA A 343 13.41 -14.65 -28.43
N ARG A 344 12.53 -15.53 -27.92
CA ARG A 344 11.88 -15.35 -26.61
C ARG A 344 12.86 -15.42 -25.44
N ALA A 345 13.81 -16.34 -25.50
CA ALA A 345 14.88 -16.43 -24.50
C ALA A 345 15.75 -15.16 -24.49
N GLN A 346 16.13 -14.64 -25.68
CA GLN A 346 16.88 -13.39 -25.77
C GLN A 346 16.08 -12.19 -25.24
N GLU A 347 14.80 -12.07 -25.56
CA GLU A 347 13.92 -11.04 -25.02
C GLU A 347 13.95 -11.06 -23.47
N LEU A 348 13.74 -12.21 -22.86
CA LEU A 348 13.68 -12.35 -21.41
C LEU A 348 15.02 -12.12 -20.71
N LEU A 349 16.14 -12.43 -21.36
CA LEU A 349 17.47 -12.05 -20.88
C LEU A 349 17.61 -10.51 -20.85
N ARG A 350 17.14 -9.80 -21.89
CA ARG A 350 17.16 -8.32 -21.87
C ARG A 350 16.21 -7.72 -20.82
N LEU A 351 15.08 -8.37 -20.53
CA LEU A 351 14.21 -7.97 -19.43
C LEU A 351 14.85 -8.22 -18.06
N GLN A 352 15.64 -9.27 -17.90
CA GLN A 352 16.46 -9.49 -16.71
C GLN A 352 17.53 -8.40 -16.55
N ASP A 353 18.26 -8.04 -17.63
CA ASP A 353 19.24 -6.94 -17.62
C ASP A 353 18.55 -5.62 -17.18
N LYS A 354 17.36 -5.35 -17.71
CA LYS A 354 16.54 -4.19 -17.31
C LYS A 354 16.17 -4.22 -15.81
N ALA A 355 15.74 -5.38 -15.30
CA ALA A 355 15.40 -5.52 -13.89
C ALA A 355 16.63 -5.27 -12.99
N GLN A 356 17.82 -5.76 -13.41
CA GLN A 356 19.07 -5.50 -12.69
C GLN A 356 19.42 -4.02 -12.67
N ALA A 357 19.33 -3.33 -13.81
CA ALA A 357 19.58 -1.88 -13.89
C ALA A 357 18.60 -1.07 -13.01
N ASN A 358 17.32 -1.50 -12.94
CA ASN A 358 16.33 -0.88 -12.04
C ASN A 358 16.69 -1.07 -10.56
N LEU A 359 17.20 -2.25 -10.17
CA LEU A 359 17.70 -2.50 -8.81
C LEU A 359 18.89 -1.59 -8.48
N ASP A 360 19.83 -1.43 -9.40
CA ASP A 360 21.00 -0.59 -9.17
C ASP A 360 20.62 0.89 -9.09
N SER A 361 19.66 1.35 -9.91
CA SER A 361 19.07 2.69 -9.79
C SER A 361 18.38 2.89 -8.44
N ALA A 362 17.57 1.92 -8.01
CA ALA A 362 16.89 1.98 -6.71
C ALA A 362 17.87 2.05 -5.52
N ARG A 363 19.02 1.34 -5.62
CA ARG A 363 20.09 1.42 -4.60
C ARG A 363 20.65 2.84 -4.46
N LEU A 364 20.91 3.50 -5.58
CA LEU A 364 21.42 4.88 -5.58
C LEU A 364 20.36 5.84 -5.00
N GLU A 365 19.11 5.68 -5.40
CA GLU A 365 18.00 6.51 -4.91
C GLU A 365 17.78 6.34 -3.40
N VAL A 366 17.70 5.12 -2.89
CA VAL A 366 17.53 4.84 -1.46
C VAL A 366 18.72 5.37 -0.66
N ALA A 367 19.95 5.18 -1.13
CA ALA A 367 21.13 5.72 -0.47
C ALA A 367 21.09 7.26 -0.39
N GLN A 368 20.68 7.93 -1.47
CA GLN A 368 20.51 9.39 -1.49
C GLN A 368 19.40 9.83 -0.52
N GLN A 369 18.27 9.14 -0.49
CA GLN A 369 17.17 9.46 0.43
C GLN A 369 17.59 9.29 1.90
N VAL A 370 18.34 8.24 2.23
CA VAL A 370 18.89 8.01 3.58
C VAL A 370 19.82 9.16 3.96
N HIS A 371 20.77 9.54 3.09
CA HIS A 371 21.67 10.66 3.34
C HIS A 371 20.93 11.98 3.55
N ALA A 372 19.99 12.30 2.67
CA ALA A 372 19.22 13.55 2.74
C ALA A 372 18.39 13.61 4.03
N THR A 373 17.67 12.53 4.36
CA THR A 373 16.83 12.49 5.56
C THR A 373 17.66 12.52 6.85
N TRP A 374 18.80 11.83 6.87
CA TRP A 374 19.71 11.85 8.01
C TRP A 374 20.29 13.25 8.25
N LEU A 375 20.77 13.94 7.20
CA LEU A 375 21.25 15.33 7.28
C LEU A 375 20.14 16.28 7.71
N GLN A 376 18.92 16.10 7.21
CA GLN A 376 17.76 16.91 7.61
C GLN A 376 17.45 16.74 9.11
N LEU A 377 17.52 15.53 9.64
CA LEU A 377 17.32 15.27 11.07
C LEU A 377 18.46 15.87 11.90
N GLN A 378 19.71 15.69 11.49
CA GLN A 378 20.87 16.24 12.20
C GLN A 378 20.80 17.78 12.28
N ALA A 379 20.54 18.45 11.16
CA ALA A 379 20.39 19.91 11.13
C ALA A 379 19.11 20.37 11.86
N GLY A 380 18.07 19.52 11.85
CA GLY A 380 16.79 19.80 12.44
C GLY A 380 16.83 20.00 13.95
N VAL A 381 17.67 19.27 14.66
CA VAL A 381 17.85 19.42 16.12
C VAL A 381 18.35 20.82 16.47
N ALA A 382 19.40 21.29 15.80
CA ALA A 382 19.95 22.64 16.04
C ALA A 382 18.92 23.73 15.70
N ARG A 383 18.18 23.56 14.60
CA ARG A 383 17.10 24.48 14.21
C ARG A 383 15.97 24.51 15.22
N ALA A 384 15.61 23.38 15.79
CA ALA A 384 14.57 23.30 16.81
C ALA A 384 14.93 24.09 18.07
N HIS A 385 16.16 23.93 18.57
CA HIS A 385 16.65 24.72 19.71
C HIS A 385 16.66 26.22 19.40
N ALA A 386 17.04 26.63 18.18
CA ALA A 386 16.96 28.03 17.77
C ALA A 386 15.51 28.54 17.73
N LEU A 387 14.56 27.76 17.24
CA LEU A 387 13.14 28.12 17.23
C LEU A 387 12.55 28.18 18.65
N GLU A 388 12.95 27.30 19.56
CA GLU A 388 12.55 27.34 20.97
C GLU A 388 13.07 28.59 21.66
N ALA A 389 14.35 28.98 21.42
CA ALA A 389 14.91 30.22 21.91
C ALA A 389 14.20 31.45 21.32
N ALA A 390 13.87 31.42 20.01
CA ALA A 390 13.12 32.48 19.35
C ALA A 390 11.70 32.64 19.93
N LEU A 391 11.00 31.53 20.17
CA LEU A 391 9.69 31.57 20.82
C LEU A 391 9.77 32.18 22.21
N LYS A 392 10.72 31.72 23.03
CA LYS A 392 10.94 32.28 24.38
C LYS A 392 11.21 33.77 24.34
N ALA A 393 12.05 34.25 23.40
CA ALA A 393 12.35 35.68 23.24
C ALA A 393 11.11 36.46 22.76
N ALA A 394 10.32 35.92 21.83
CA ALA A 394 9.08 36.54 21.36
C ALA A 394 8.01 36.64 22.48
N GLN A 395 7.88 35.61 23.32
CA GLN A 395 7.01 35.61 24.49
C GLN A 395 7.46 36.68 25.53
N ALA A 396 8.74 36.70 25.86
CA ALA A 396 9.29 37.73 26.77
C ALA A 396 9.07 39.16 26.25
N ARG A 397 9.22 39.38 24.93
CA ARG A 397 8.92 40.66 24.29
C ARG A 397 7.43 40.99 24.37
N LEU A 398 6.55 40.02 24.17
CA LEU A 398 5.09 40.18 24.31
C LEU A 398 4.74 40.62 25.74
N ASP A 399 5.26 39.91 26.75
CA ASP A 399 5.01 40.23 28.17
C ASP A 399 5.51 41.65 28.53
N ALA A 400 6.72 42.01 28.08
CA ALA A 400 7.27 43.35 28.30
C ALA A 400 6.45 44.46 27.59
N THR A 401 5.98 44.19 26.36
CA THR A 401 5.12 45.13 25.61
C THR A 401 3.76 45.28 26.25
N GLN A 402 3.20 44.19 26.79
CA GLN A 402 1.93 44.18 27.53
C GLN A 402 2.02 45.03 28.80
N LEU A 403 3.10 44.87 29.55
CA LEU A 403 3.39 45.72 30.74
C LEU A 403 3.59 47.17 30.37
N GLY A 404 4.44 47.47 29.35
CA GLY A 404 4.67 48.83 28.85
C GLY A 404 3.40 49.54 28.40
N ARG A 405 2.45 48.77 27.80
CA ARG A 405 1.13 49.32 27.45
C ARG A 405 0.28 49.69 28.68
N GLN A 406 0.30 48.90 29.75
CA GLN A 406 -0.42 49.20 30.99
C GLN A 406 0.05 50.51 31.63
N VAL A 407 1.30 50.84 31.51
CA VAL A 407 1.88 52.11 32.03
C VAL A 407 1.86 53.25 31.01
N GLY A 408 1.32 53.03 29.81
CA GLY A 408 1.17 54.04 28.76
C GLY A 408 2.42 54.29 27.90
N ASP A 409 3.46 53.48 28.03
CA ASP A 409 4.74 53.61 27.29
C ASP A 409 4.76 52.91 25.94
N ARG A 410 3.76 52.07 25.66
CA ARG A 410 3.62 51.28 24.42
C ARG A 410 2.23 51.44 23.80
N THR A 411 2.19 51.39 22.47
CA THR A 411 0.94 51.50 21.69
C THR A 411 0.25 50.15 21.56
N THR A 412 -1.07 50.18 21.28
CA THR A 412 -1.85 48.97 20.95
C THR A 412 -1.30 48.26 19.73
N LEU A 413 -0.82 49.00 18.74
CA LEU A 413 -0.21 48.43 17.53
C LEU A 413 1.08 47.64 17.83
N GLU A 414 1.93 48.14 18.73
CA GLU A 414 3.13 47.44 19.17
C GLU A 414 2.78 46.15 19.90
N LEU A 415 1.73 46.13 20.71
CA LEU A 415 1.23 44.92 21.36
C LEU A 415 0.71 43.92 20.34
N LEU A 416 -0.05 44.33 19.34
CA LEU A 416 -0.53 43.47 18.27
C LEU A 416 0.64 42.86 17.48
N ARG A 417 1.67 43.64 17.15
CA ARG A 417 2.89 43.15 16.47
C ARG A 417 3.61 42.11 17.33
N ALA A 418 3.82 42.41 18.64
CA ALA A 418 4.46 41.46 19.55
C ALA A 418 3.65 40.15 19.70
N THR A 419 2.31 40.25 19.74
CA THR A 419 1.43 39.07 19.76
C THR A 419 1.58 38.24 18.48
N ASN A 420 1.57 38.87 17.31
CA ASN A 420 1.79 38.23 16.02
C ASN A 420 3.13 37.51 15.97
N ASP A 421 4.23 38.18 16.40
CA ASP A 421 5.57 37.61 16.38
C ASP A 421 5.64 36.35 17.27
N ALA A 422 5.02 36.39 18.47
CA ALA A 422 4.95 35.22 19.36
C ALA A 422 4.15 34.05 18.78
N LEU A 423 2.97 34.33 18.19
CA LEU A 423 2.13 33.32 17.54
C LEU A 423 2.81 32.70 16.30
N GLN A 424 3.50 33.51 15.53
CA GLN A 424 4.28 33.07 14.38
C GLN A 424 5.45 32.16 14.80
N ALA A 425 6.17 32.52 15.87
CA ALA A 425 7.25 31.70 16.40
C ALA A 425 6.73 30.34 16.93
N GLU A 426 5.57 30.33 17.61
CA GLU A 426 4.91 29.10 18.06
C GLU A 426 4.54 28.19 16.89
N SER A 427 3.90 28.77 15.85
CA SER A 427 3.51 28.03 14.64
C SER A 427 4.72 27.44 13.89
N GLN A 428 5.82 28.22 13.78
CA GLN A 428 7.06 27.75 13.13
C GLN A 428 7.71 26.58 13.89
N LEU A 429 7.74 26.65 15.22
CA LEU A 429 8.27 25.57 16.06
C LEU A 429 7.44 24.30 15.91
N LEU A 430 6.11 24.40 15.97
CA LEU A 430 5.21 23.26 15.81
C LEU A 430 5.36 22.62 14.43
N ALA A 431 5.35 23.42 13.37
CA ALA A 431 5.56 22.94 12.02
C ALA A 431 6.93 22.27 11.82
N HIS A 432 7.96 22.76 12.52
CA HIS A 432 9.28 22.15 12.51
C HIS A 432 9.29 20.80 13.23
N ARG A 433 8.65 20.69 14.40
CA ARG A 433 8.50 19.44 15.16
C ARG A 433 7.77 18.37 14.35
N ALA A 434 6.68 18.72 13.67
CA ALA A 434 5.95 17.80 12.81
C ALA A 434 6.83 17.27 11.65
N ARG A 435 7.59 18.16 10.99
CA ARG A 435 8.54 17.76 9.94
C ARG A 435 9.65 16.84 10.45
N MET A 436 10.16 17.09 11.65
CA MET A 436 11.16 16.22 12.28
C MET A 436 10.60 14.83 12.59
N ALA A 437 9.38 14.76 13.14
CA ALA A 437 8.69 13.50 13.39
C ALA A 437 8.47 12.70 12.09
N GLN A 438 7.99 13.34 11.02
CA GLN A 438 7.84 12.73 9.70
C GLN A 438 9.17 12.24 9.12
N ALA A 439 10.21 13.07 9.15
CA ALA A 439 11.54 12.69 8.65
C ALA A 439 12.12 11.48 9.43
N ARG A 440 11.89 11.42 10.75
CA ARG A 440 12.28 10.25 11.56
C ARG A 440 11.55 8.97 11.13
N LEU A 441 10.23 9.03 10.96
CA LEU A 441 9.44 7.88 10.49
C LEU A 441 9.89 7.45 9.09
N GLN A 442 10.22 8.40 8.21
CA GLN A 442 10.75 8.11 6.89
C GLN A 442 12.12 7.44 6.94
N LEU A 443 13.03 7.91 7.81
CA LEU A 443 14.35 7.28 7.99
C LEU A 443 14.22 5.85 8.52
N LEU A 444 13.30 5.61 9.48
CA LEU A 444 13.00 4.27 9.98
C LEU A 444 12.41 3.38 8.88
N ALA A 445 11.54 3.91 8.03
CA ALA A 445 10.99 3.20 6.89
C ALA A 445 12.07 2.82 5.86
N LEU A 446 12.98 3.74 5.56
CA LEU A 446 14.11 3.51 4.66
C LEU A 446 15.05 2.41 5.21
N ALA A 447 15.24 2.38 6.52
CA ALA A 447 16.05 1.35 7.19
C ALA A 447 15.30 0.04 7.49
N GLY A 448 14.02 -0.09 7.06
CA GLY A 448 13.21 -1.28 7.31
C GLY A 448 12.79 -1.49 8.77
N ARG A 449 12.86 -0.45 9.61
CA ARG A 449 12.62 -0.48 11.07
C ARG A 449 11.34 0.25 11.50
N LEU A 450 10.49 0.63 10.54
CA LEU A 450 9.23 1.31 10.86
C LEU A 450 8.23 0.30 11.40
N ASP A 451 7.80 0.50 12.65
CA ASP A 451 6.82 -0.29 13.37
C ASP A 451 5.77 0.58 14.10
N GLU A 452 4.82 -0.06 14.78
CA GLU A 452 3.78 0.63 15.55
C GLU A 452 4.36 1.39 16.75
N SER A 453 5.48 0.94 17.32
CA SER A 453 6.15 1.60 18.43
C SER A 453 6.78 2.93 18.01
N ALA A 454 7.30 2.99 16.78
CA ALA A 454 7.84 4.22 16.20
C ALA A 454 6.74 5.28 15.99
N LEU A 455 5.52 4.88 15.61
CA LEU A 455 4.37 5.80 15.51
C LEU A 455 3.97 6.36 16.87
N GLN A 456 3.95 5.52 17.90
CA GLN A 456 3.65 5.95 19.26
C GLN A 456 4.71 6.95 19.75
N ALA A 457 5.99 6.62 19.61
CA ALA A 457 7.10 7.49 20.02
C ALA A 457 7.11 8.86 19.30
N ALA A 458 6.44 8.99 18.14
CA ALA A 458 6.33 10.26 17.43
C ALA A 458 5.36 11.26 18.11
N THR A 459 4.48 10.79 19.01
CA THR A 459 3.46 11.58 19.72
C THR A 459 3.56 11.49 21.25
N ASP A 460 4.22 10.47 21.84
CA ASP A 460 4.20 10.20 23.28
C ASP A 460 4.84 11.25 24.18
N ALA A 461 5.65 12.15 23.65
CA ALA A 461 6.29 13.20 24.43
C ALA A 461 5.66 14.60 24.24
N GLY A 462 4.48 14.65 23.64
CA GLY A 462 3.69 15.88 23.52
C GLY A 462 2.81 16.10 24.73
N THR A 463 3.26 16.83 25.76
CA THR A 463 2.32 17.38 26.73
C THR A 463 1.33 18.28 26.00
N PRO A 464 -0.01 18.09 26.20
CA PRO A 464 -0.96 19.05 25.64
C PRO A 464 -0.63 20.43 26.20
N VAL A 465 -0.32 21.36 25.33
CA VAL A 465 -0.23 22.77 25.70
C VAL A 465 -1.67 23.17 26.05
N SER A 466 -2.02 23.04 27.34
CA SER A 466 -3.24 23.65 27.86
C SER A 466 -3.12 25.15 27.61
N PRO A 467 -4.07 25.80 26.92
CA PRO A 467 -4.07 27.24 26.83
C PRO A 467 -4.27 27.79 28.25
N SER A 468 -3.21 28.27 28.87
CA SER A 468 -3.30 29.06 30.07
C SER A 468 -4.00 30.36 29.66
N LEU A 469 -5.32 30.42 29.85
CA LEU A 469 -6.05 31.67 29.87
C LEU A 469 -5.50 32.48 31.04
N PRO A 470 -5.03 33.73 30.84
CA PRO A 470 -4.75 34.61 31.95
C PRO A 470 -6.06 34.84 32.71
N PRO A 471 -6.05 34.91 34.07
CA PRO A 471 -7.23 35.15 34.84
C PRO A 471 -7.85 36.47 34.43
N SER A 472 -9.15 36.44 34.17
CA SER A 472 -9.99 37.61 33.97
C SER A 472 -9.95 38.46 35.24
N SER A 473 -9.31 39.59 35.20
CA SER A 473 -9.46 40.70 36.15
C SER A 473 -9.78 41.97 35.40
#